data_b6ee8772728de0d1f828d5fd793b9448
#
_entry.id   b6ee8772728de0d1f828d5fd793b9448
#
_cell.length_a   1.000
_cell.length_b   1.000
_cell.length_c   1.000
_cell.angle_alpha   90.00
_cell.angle_beta   90.00
_cell.angle_gamma   90.00
#
_symmetry.space_group_name_H-M   'P 1'
#
loop_
_entity.id
_entity.type
_entity.pdbx_description
1 polymer ?
#
loop_
_entity_poly.entity_id
_entity_poly.type
_entity_poly.pdbx_seq_one_letter_code
_entity_poly.pdbx_strand_id
1 'polypeptide(L)'
;MDRYDLPQFGATAMSEKIPVGLINGAYGVRGELRIKSFCAVPQDIEKYSPLSSEDGKKSFALALVRPVKNGFAARIAEVATKEEADAMRGTVLFAQRDQLPSLPDDEFYHADLIGLDVYDTGGVLIGKVKTVQNHGADDLLETQLSGSSATVFLPFTKIAVPTVDLAAGRIIADPPDGILPDADES
;
A
#
# COMPACT_ATOMS: atom_id res chain seq x y z
N MET A 1 15.84 19.13 -11.61
CA MET A 1 15.37 17.88 -10.99
C MET A 1 13.85 17.81 -11.05
N ASP A 2 13.33 16.73 -11.58
CA ASP A 2 11.90 16.59 -11.74
C ASP A 2 11.24 16.18 -10.42
N ARG A 3 10.06 16.73 -10.18
CA ARG A 3 9.23 16.36 -9.03
C ARG A 3 8.02 15.59 -9.50
N TYR A 4 7.59 14.67 -8.68
CA TYR A 4 6.38 13.91 -8.93
C TYR A 4 5.32 14.23 -7.88
N ASP A 5 4.16 14.66 -8.36
CA ASP A 5 3.00 14.93 -7.49
C ASP A 5 2.10 13.71 -7.46
N LEU A 6 1.92 13.14 -6.28
CA LEU A 6 1.00 12.04 -6.12
C LEU A 6 -0.43 12.57 -6.08
N PRO A 7 -1.37 11.90 -6.79
CA PRO A 7 -2.76 12.31 -6.69
C PRO A 7 -3.26 12.18 -5.26
N GLN A 8 -4.05 13.14 -4.82
CA GLN A 8 -4.59 13.12 -3.48
C GLN A 8 -5.96 12.47 -3.46
N PHE A 9 -6.21 11.69 -2.43
CA PHE A 9 -7.51 11.11 -2.19
C PHE A 9 -8.34 12.05 -1.32
N GLY A 10 -9.54 12.36 -1.77
CA GLY A 10 -10.53 13.04 -0.96
C GLY A 10 -10.03 14.26 -0.21
N ALA A 11 -9.75 15.30 -0.93
CA ALA A 11 -9.16 16.49 -0.38
C ALA A 11 -10.14 17.31 0.46
N THR A 12 -10.63 16.75 1.54
CA THR A 12 -11.38 17.55 2.49
C THR A 12 -10.50 17.83 3.68
N ALA A 13 -10.20 19.09 3.86
CA ALA A 13 -9.32 19.51 4.93
C ALA A 13 -9.90 19.27 6.32
N MET A 14 -11.16 18.96 6.41
CA MET A 14 -11.87 18.97 7.70
C MET A 14 -11.54 17.79 8.60
N SER A 15 -11.25 16.63 8.06
CA SER A 15 -11.12 15.45 8.90
C SER A 15 -9.72 14.86 8.91
N GLU A 16 -8.85 15.34 8.06
CA GLU A 16 -7.48 14.86 7.98
C GLU A 16 -7.35 13.35 8.08
N LYS A 17 -8.20 12.67 7.35
CA LYS A 17 -8.14 11.21 7.26
C LYS A 17 -7.22 10.83 6.13
N ILE A 18 -6.45 9.78 6.37
CA ILE A 18 -5.45 9.32 5.43
C ILE A 18 -5.78 7.88 5.04
N PRO A 19 -5.81 7.56 3.74
CA PRO A 19 -6.03 6.18 3.34
C PRO A 19 -4.81 5.34 3.75
N VAL A 20 -5.07 4.30 4.53
CA VAL A 20 -4.01 3.43 5.04
C VAL A 20 -4.13 2.01 4.54
N GLY A 21 -5.23 1.67 3.88
CA GLY A 21 -5.40 0.34 3.34
C GLY A 21 -6.61 0.20 2.46
N LEU A 22 -6.73 -0.98 1.84
CA LEU A 22 -7.82 -1.32 0.93
C LEU A 22 -8.26 -2.74 1.19
N ILE A 23 -9.56 -2.95 1.30
CA ILE A 23 -10.13 -4.30 1.41
C ILE A 23 -10.25 -4.86 0.00
N ASN A 24 -9.61 -6.01 -0.23
CA ASN A 24 -9.56 -6.66 -1.53
C ASN A 24 -10.49 -7.87 -1.61
N GLY A 25 -11.49 -7.95 -0.73
CA GLY A 25 -12.47 -9.01 -0.73
C GLY A 25 -12.20 -10.07 0.30
N ALA A 26 -12.93 -11.18 0.19
CA ALA A 26 -12.81 -12.29 1.13
C ALA A 26 -11.50 -13.06 0.92
N TYR A 27 -10.96 -13.57 2.01
CA TYR A 27 -9.83 -14.49 1.98
C TYR A 27 -10.29 -15.79 2.65
N GLY A 28 -10.48 -16.83 1.85
CA GLY A 28 -11.03 -18.08 2.35
C GLY A 28 -12.53 -18.01 2.60
N VAL A 29 -13.06 -18.87 3.45
CA VAL A 29 -14.50 -19.04 3.66
C VAL A 29 -14.96 -18.67 5.07
N ARG A 30 -14.05 -18.20 5.92
CA ARG A 30 -14.35 -17.96 7.34
C ARG A 30 -14.63 -16.51 7.68
N GLY A 31 -14.88 -15.68 6.69
CA GLY A 31 -15.10 -14.24 6.96
C GLY A 31 -13.83 -13.43 7.10
N GLU A 32 -12.68 -14.03 6.84
CA GLU A 32 -11.45 -13.27 6.77
C GLU A 32 -11.41 -12.44 5.50
N LEU A 33 -10.75 -11.29 5.58
CA LEU A 33 -10.61 -10.40 4.44
C LEU A 33 -9.16 -10.33 4.02
N ARG A 34 -8.95 -10.12 2.74
CA ARG A 34 -7.64 -9.80 2.23
C ARG A 34 -7.56 -8.29 2.16
N ILE A 35 -6.56 -7.73 2.84
CA ILE A 35 -6.36 -6.29 2.82
C ILE A 35 -4.96 -5.96 2.33
N LYS A 36 -4.84 -4.80 1.71
CA LYS A 36 -3.56 -4.22 1.34
C LYS A 36 -3.27 -3.09 2.32
N SER A 37 -2.06 -3.02 2.82
CA SER A 37 -1.65 -1.96 3.73
C SER A 37 -0.79 -0.95 3.00
N PHE A 38 -1.14 0.33 3.14
CA PHE A 38 -0.36 1.43 2.56
C PHE A 38 0.54 2.09 3.59
N CYS A 39 0.60 1.55 4.80
CA CYS A 39 1.48 2.07 5.84
C CYS A 39 2.94 1.79 5.49
N ALA A 40 3.84 2.70 5.87
CA ALA A 40 5.27 2.52 5.64
C ALA A 40 5.79 1.22 6.27
N VAL A 41 5.25 0.86 7.44
CA VAL A 41 5.41 -0.47 8.01
C VAL A 41 4.04 -1.13 7.90
N PRO A 42 3.85 -2.06 6.94
CA PRO A 42 2.50 -2.54 6.64
C PRO A 42 1.75 -3.13 7.83
N GLN A 43 2.43 -3.79 8.75
CA GLN A 43 1.80 -4.36 9.94
C GLN A 43 1.20 -3.30 10.85
N ASP A 44 1.65 -2.07 10.74
CA ASP A 44 1.19 -0.99 11.62
C ASP A 44 -0.26 -0.58 11.35
N ILE A 45 -0.84 -1.04 10.26
CA ILE A 45 -2.26 -0.73 9.99
C ILE A 45 -3.15 -1.18 11.16
N GLU A 46 -2.79 -2.26 11.82
CA GLU A 46 -3.54 -2.74 12.99
C GLU A 46 -3.49 -1.77 14.16
N LYS A 47 -2.39 -1.05 14.30
CA LYS A 47 -2.21 -0.08 15.39
C LYS A 47 -3.15 1.10 15.28
N TYR A 48 -3.66 1.37 14.10
CA TYR A 48 -4.53 2.51 13.85
C TYR A 48 -6.01 2.14 13.95
N SER A 49 -6.29 0.88 14.29
CA SER A 49 -7.67 0.43 14.49
C SER A 49 -8.31 1.14 15.70
N PRO A 50 -9.60 1.50 15.66
CA PRO A 50 -10.51 1.25 14.55
C PRO A 50 -10.28 2.20 13.37
N LEU A 51 -10.36 1.63 12.17
CA LEU A 51 -10.25 2.41 10.94
C LEU A 51 -11.63 2.91 10.54
N SER A 52 -11.68 3.89 9.66
CA SER A 52 -12.96 4.46 9.26
C SER A 52 -13.14 4.41 7.76
N SER A 53 -14.40 4.52 7.33
CA SER A 53 -14.74 4.70 5.92
C SER A 53 -14.43 6.11 5.48
N GLU A 54 -14.47 6.33 4.16
CA GLU A 54 -14.18 7.64 3.59
C GLU A 54 -15.07 8.75 4.17
N ASP A 55 -16.36 8.45 4.34
CA ASP A 55 -17.30 9.42 4.90
C ASP A 55 -17.27 9.49 6.43
N GLY A 56 -16.49 8.60 7.08
CA GLY A 56 -16.39 8.57 8.52
C GLY A 56 -17.58 7.96 9.24
N LYS A 57 -18.57 7.49 8.50
CA LYS A 57 -19.80 6.94 9.11
C LYS A 57 -19.63 5.53 9.62
N LYS A 58 -18.68 4.78 9.07
CA LYS A 58 -18.43 3.40 9.48
C LYS A 58 -17.07 3.30 10.15
N SER A 59 -17.00 2.45 11.14
CA SER A 59 -15.78 2.17 11.86
C SER A 59 -15.50 0.68 11.79
N PHE A 60 -14.24 0.32 11.59
CA PHE A 60 -13.83 -1.06 11.39
C PHE A 60 -12.79 -1.44 12.42
N ALA A 61 -13.13 -2.37 13.30
CA ALA A 61 -12.17 -2.92 14.25
C ALA A 61 -11.38 -4.02 13.51
N LEU A 62 -10.15 -3.70 13.14
CA LEU A 62 -9.32 -4.56 12.31
C LEU A 62 -8.30 -5.32 13.15
N ALA A 63 -8.17 -6.61 12.89
CA ALA A 63 -7.13 -7.44 13.48
C ALA A 63 -6.44 -8.23 12.38
N LEU A 64 -5.13 -8.12 12.30
CA LEU A 64 -4.36 -8.89 11.32
C LEU A 64 -4.23 -10.34 11.80
N VAL A 65 -4.40 -11.28 10.87
CA VAL A 65 -4.26 -12.71 11.18
C VAL A 65 -2.89 -13.20 10.77
N ARG A 66 -2.50 -12.96 9.50
CA ARG A 66 -1.20 -13.37 9.00
C ARG A 66 -0.91 -12.67 7.68
N PRO A 67 0.37 -12.56 7.31
CA PRO A 67 0.71 -12.04 5.98
C PRO A 67 0.34 -13.06 4.90
N VAL A 68 -0.10 -12.56 3.77
CA VAL A 68 -0.39 -13.34 2.57
C VAL A 68 0.22 -12.62 1.38
N LYS A 69 0.17 -13.22 0.21
CA LYS A 69 0.74 -12.60 -1.00
C LYS A 69 0.08 -11.23 -1.23
N ASN A 70 0.88 -10.20 -1.30
CA ASN A 70 0.46 -8.82 -1.57
C ASN A 70 -0.55 -8.27 -0.56
N GLY A 71 -0.44 -8.65 0.71
CA GLY A 71 -1.32 -8.11 1.71
C GLY A 71 -1.36 -8.93 2.99
N PHE A 72 -2.49 -8.84 3.68
CA PHE A 72 -2.70 -9.56 4.92
C PHE A 72 -4.08 -10.20 4.91
N ALA A 73 -4.16 -11.38 5.52
CA ALA A 73 -5.45 -11.90 5.94
C ALA A 73 -5.80 -11.22 7.25
N ALA A 74 -7.00 -10.68 7.34
CA ALA A 74 -7.41 -9.90 8.49
C ALA A 74 -8.86 -10.19 8.83
N ARG A 75 -9.25 -9.83 10.04
CA ARG A 75 -10.63 -9.92 10.50
C ARG A 75 -11.12 -8.54 10.88
N ILE A 76 -12.37 -8.30 10.56
CA ILE A 76 -13.07 -7.10 11.00
C ILE A 76 -14.24 -7.56 11.84
N ALA A 77 -14.44 -6.95 13.01
CA ALA A 77 -15.43 -7.41 13.98
C ALA A 77 -16.85 -7.49 13.40
N GLU A 78 -17.16 -6.60 12.46
CA GLU A 78 -18.49 -6.53 11.85
C GLU A 78 -18.70 -7.55 10.73
N VAL A 79 -17.65 -8.26 10.32
CA VAL A 79 -17.70 -9.19 9.20
C VAL A 79 -17.53 -10.61 9.71
N ALA A 80 -18.55 -11.43 9.51
CA ALA A 80 -18.57 -12.81 10.00
C ALA A 80 -18.59 -13.84 8.88
N THR A 81 -19.04 -13.47 7.68
CA THR A 81 -19.19 -14.40 6.57
C THR A 81 -18.40 -13.98 5.36
N LYS A 82 -18.18 -14.95 4.46
CA LYS A 82 -17.52 -14.69 3.18
C LYS A 82 -18.30 -13.67 2.34
N GLU A 83 -19.61 -13.78 2.37
CA GLU A 83 -20.47 -12.88 1.59
C GLU A 83 -20.36 -11.44 2.08
N GLU A 84 -20.30 -11.26 3.39
CA GLU A 84 -20.08 -9.92 3.97
C GLU A 84 -18.70 -9.39 3.60
N ALA A 85 -17.70 -10.26 3.62
CA ALA A 85 -16.34 -9.88 3.26
C ALA A 85 -16.25 -9.47 1.78
N ASP A 86 -16.89 -10.24 0.90
CA ASP A 86 -16.91 -9.91 -0.52
C ASP A 86 -17.63 -8.59 -0.79
N ALA A 87 -18.67 -8.31 -0.03
CA ALA A 87 -19.41 -7.06 -0.17
C ALA A 87 -18.56 -5.84 0.18
N MET A 88 -17.50 -6.02 0.94
CA MET A 88 -16.61 -4.94 1.31
C MET A 88 -15.44 -4.74 0.34
N ARG A 89 -15.37 -5.53 -0.71
CA ARG A 89 -14.30 -5.37 -1.71
C ARG A 89 -14.29 -3.96 -2.26
N GLY A 90 -13.11 -3.37 -2.32
CA GLY A 90 -12.95 -2.01 -2.82
C GLY A 90 -13.12 -0.93 -1.76
N THR A 91 -13.40 -1.30 -0.51
CA THR A 91 -13.53 -0.33 0.58
C THR A 91 -12.15 0.15 0.98
N VAL A 92 -11.96 1.46 0.95
CA VAL A 92 -10.70 2.08 1.40
C VAL A 92 -10.80 2.32 2.90
N LEU A 93 -9.74 1.95 3.60
CA LEU A 93 -9.65 2.11 5.05
C LEU A 93 -8.85 3.38 5.37
N PHE A 94 -9.37 4.20 6.26
CA PHE A 94 -8.76 5.48 6.62
C PHE A 94 -8.39 5.49 8.10
N ALA A 95 -7.28 6.17 8.39
CA ALA A 95 -6.87 6.45 9.76
C ALA A 95 -6.82 7.96 9.96
N GLN A 96 -6.89 8.40 11.20
CA GLN A 96 -6.72 9.80 11.53
C GLN A 96 -5.25 10.18 11.34
N ARG A 97 -5.01 11.33 10.77
CA ARG A 97 -3.64 11.79 10.52
C ARG A 97 -2.80 11.86 11.77
N ASP A 98 -3.40 12.24 12.89
CA ASP A 98 -2.68 12.37 14.15
C ASP A 98 -2.26 11.04 14.75
N GLN A 99 -2.82 9.92 14.27
CA GLN A 99 -2.40 8.58 14.70
C GLN A 99 -1.13 8.13 13.98
N LEU A 100 -0.82 8.75 12.84
CA LEU A 100 0.28 8.34 11.99
C LEU A 100 1.55 9.11 12.33
N PRO A 101 2.73 8.49 12.16
CA PRO A 101 3.95 9.26 12.24
C PRO A 101 3.97 10.30 11.11
N SER A 102 4.87 11.24 11.23
CA SER A 102 5.01 12.28 10.23
C SER A 102 5.09 11.67 8.82
N LEU A 103 4.15 12.05 7.97
CA LEU A 103 4.14 11.54 6.59
C LEU A 103 4.96 12.45 5.70
N PRO A 104 5.68 11.88 4.71
CA PRO A 104 6.39 12.70 3.74
C PRO A 104 5.41 13.49 2.87
N ASP A 105 5.90 14.56 2.28
CA ASP A 105 5.13 15.34 1.32
C ASP A 105 4.79 14.47 0.12
N ASP A 106 3.72 14.84 -0.59
CA ASP A 106 3.30 14.12 -1.78
C ASP A 106 4.18 14.41 -3.00
N GLU A 107 5.17 15.26 -2.85
CA GLU A 107 6.09 15.63 -3.92
C GLU A 107 7.46 15.04 -3.66
N PHE A 108 8.04 14.40 -4.68
CA PHE A 108 9.33 13.74 -4.56
C PHE A 108 10.22 14.07 -5.73
N TYR A 109 11.53 14.21 -5.46
CA TYR A 109 12.53 14.30 -6.51
C TYR A 109 13.02 12.91 -6.88
N HIS A 110 13.29 12.71 -8.17
CA HIS A 110 13.77 11.41 -8.65
C HIS A 110 15.02 10.95 -7.89
N ALA A 111 15.92 11.87 -7.59
CA ALA A 111 17.16 11.53 -6.88
C ALA A 111 16.89 10.98 -5.48
N ASP A 112 15.81 11.42 -4.86
CA ASP A 112 15.47 10.97 -3.50
C ASP A 112 14.89 9.56 -3.51
N LEU A 113 14.38 9.11 -4.64
CA LEU A 113 13.76 7.79 -4.76
C LEU A 113 14.78 6.70 -5.03
N ILE A 114 15.91 7.04 -5.64
CA ILE A 114 16.94 6.07 -5.97
C ILE A 114 17.57 5.52 -4.70
N GLY A 115 17.67 4.20 -4.61
CA GLY A 115 18.26 3.53 -3.45
C GLY A 115 17.27 3.17 -2.36
N LEU A 116 16.00 3.55 -2.51
CA LEU A 116 14.99 3.18 -1.51
C LEU A 116 14.64 1.69 -1.65
N ASP A 117 14.41 1.06 -0.51
CA ASP A 117 13.92 -0.31 -0.51
C ASP A 117 12.44 -0.32 -0.89
N VAL A 118 12.05 -1.32 -1.68
CA VAL A 118 10.68 -1.49 -2.15
C VAL A 118 10.07 -2.71 -1.49
N TYR A 119 8.99 -2.50 -0.75
CA TYR A 119 8.24 -3.57 -0.09
C TYR A 119 6.85 -3.66 -0.70
N ASP A 120 6.28 -4.86 -0.68
CA ASP A 120 4.89 -4.99 -1.10
C ASP A 120 3.93 -4.60 0.03
N THR A 121 2.63 -4.67 -0.24
CA THR A 121 1.60 -4.28 0.72
C THR A 121 1.44 -5.28 1.87
N GLY A 122 2.16 -6.38 1.84
CA GLY A 122 2.25 -7.33 2.94
C GLY A 122 3.55 -7.27 3.72
N GLY A 123 4.42 -6.30 3.39
CA GLY A 123 5.68 -6.12 4.11
C GLY A 123 6.83 -6.98 3.60
N VAL A 124 6.70 -7.60 2.43
CA VAL A 124 7.75 -8.42 1.85
C VAL A 124 8.64 -7.56 0.96
N LEU A 125 9.95 -7.69 1.13
CA LEU A 125 10.91 -6.92 0.33
C LEU A 125 10.87 -7.40 -1.12
N ILE A 126 10.55 -6.48 -2.02
CA ILE A 126 10.56 -6.73 -3.47
C ILE A 126 11.96 -6.50 -4.03
N GLY A 127 12.57 -5.38 -3.67
CA GLY A 127 13.87 -5.01 -4.20
C GLY A 127 14.25 -3.59 -3.80
N LYS A 128 15.03 -2.95 -4.66
CA LYS A 128 15.54 -1.60 -4.41
C LYS A 128 15.45 -0.78 -5.68
N VAL A 129 15.08 0.48 -5.56
CA VAL A 129 15.00 1.39 -6.71
C VAL A 129 16.42 1.64 -7.25
N LYS A 130 16.63 1.26 -8.49
CA LYS A 130 17.91 1.46 -9.16
C LYS A 130 17.97 2.82 -9.84
N THR A 131 16.90 3.19 -10.53
CA THR A 131 16.80 4.50 -11.16
C THR A 131 15.33 4.81 -11.46
N VAL A 132 15.08 6.04 -11.87
CA VAL A 132 13.76 6.49 -12.28
C VAL A 132 13.84 6.89 -13.74
N GLN A 133 12.94 6.34 -14.56
CA GLN A 133 12.91 6.64 -15.98
C GLN A 133 11.58 7.27 -16.36
N ASN A 134 11.62 8.22 -17.26
CA ASN A 134 10.42 8.85 -17.79
C ASN A 134 10.22 8.36 -19.23
N HIS A 135 9.08 7.71 -19.45
CA HIS A 135 8.74 7.16 -20.75
C HIS A 135 7.44 7.76 -21.31
N GLY A 136 7.28 9.05 -21.14
CA GLY A 136 6.13 9.75 -21.67
C GLY A 136 5.10 10.10 -20.62
N ALA A 137 4.08 9.27 -20.45
CA ALA A 137 2.96 9.60 -19.58
C ALA A 137 3.31 9.54 -18.09
N ASP A 138 3.95 8.47 -17.65
CA ASP A 138 4.28 8.27 -16.24
C ASP A 138 5.74 7.96 -16.06
N ASP A 139 6.25 8.31 -14.90
CA ASP A 139 7.59 7.87 -14.51
C ASP A 139 7.55 6.40 -14.14
N LEU A 140 8.67 5.71 -14.39
CA LEU A 140 8.83 4.31 -14.04
C LEU A 140 9.99 4.16 -13.07
N LEU A 141 9.77 3.41 -12.02
CA LEU A 141 10.82 3.05 -11.08
C LEU A 141 11.47 1.76 -11.56
N GLU A 142 12.71 1.86 -12.03
CA GLU A 142 13.47 0.66 -12.35
C GLU A 142 13.95 0.05 -11.04
N THR A 143 13.38 -1.08 -10.68
CA THR A 143 13.62 -1.72 -9.40
C THR A 143 14.37 -3.01 -9.60
N GLN A 144 15.54 -3.11 -8.96
CA GLN A 144 16.31 -4.36 -8.98
C GLN A 144 15.72 -5.30 -7.94
N LEU A 145 15.34 -6.49 -8.39
CA LEU A 145 14.71 -7.48 -7.50
C LEU A 145 15.69 -8.00 -6.46
N SER A 146 15.17 -8.21 -5.25
CA SER A 146 15.96 -8.74 -4.15
C SER A 146 16.47 -10.14 -4.48
N GLY A 147 17.77 -10.35 -4.27
CA GLY A 147 18.38 -11.65 -4.52
C GLY A 147 18.60 -11.98 -5.98
N SER A 148 18.46 -11.00 -6.87
CA SER A 148 18.58 -11.23 -8.30
C SER A 148 19.20 -10.00 -8.96
N SER A 149 19.75 -10.19 -10.17
CA SER A 149 20.18 -9.07 -10.99
C SER A 149 19.07 -8.58 -11.91
N ALA A 150 17.94 -9.24 -11.92
CA ALA A 150 16.80 -8.85 -12.75
C ALA A 150 16.17 -7.56 -12.23
N THR A 151 15.63 -6.77 -13.16
CA THR A 151 14.93 -5.53 -12.82
C THR A 151 13.51 -5.56 -13.36
N VAL A 152 12.64 -4.83 -12.69
CA VAL A 152 11.26 -4.62 -13.16
C VAL A 152 10.99 -3.12 -13.15
N PHE A 153 10.01 -2.70 -13.94
CA PHE A 153 9.59 -1.31 -14.01
C PHE A 153 8.25 -1.16 -13.31
N LEU A 154 8.22 -0.37 -12.25
CA LEU A 154 6.99 -0.09 -11.51
C LEU A 154 6.50 1.30 -11.91
N PRO A 155 5.24 1.42 -12.36
CA PRO A 155 4.69 2.76 -12.62
C PRO A 155 4.68 3.58 -11.32
N PHE A 156 5.20 4.79 -11.39
CA PHE A 156 5.19 5.65 -10.20
C PHE A 156 3.88 6.42 -10.11
N THR A 157 2.84 5.71 -9.75
CA THR A 157 1.49 6.25 -9.57
C THR A 157 1.00 5.93 -8.18
N LYS A 158 -0.01 6.62 -7.74
CA LYS A 158 -0.60 6.38 -6.42
C LYS A 158 -1.14 4.95 -6.30
N ILE A 159 -1.59 4.38 -7.42
CA ILE A 159 -2.10 3.01 -7.44
C ILE A 159 -0.99 1.99 -7.26
N ALA A 160 0.10 2.14 -8.01
CA ALA A 160 1.20 1.18 -7.96
C ALA A 160 2.19 1.45 -6.83
N VAL A 161 2.28 2.70 -6.39
CA VAL A 161 3.17 3.11 -5.29
C VAL A 161 2.36 3.97 -4.32
N PRO A 162 1.56 3.34 -3.49
CA PRO A 162 0.68 4.10 -2.58
C PRO A 162 1.42 4.86 -1.47
N THR A 163 2.63 4.45 -1.12
CA THR A 163 3.35 5.07 -0.01
C THR A 163 4.82 5.20 -0.32
N VAL A 164 5.38 6.39 -0.08
CA VAL A 164 6.81 6.63 -0.12
C VAL A 164 7.19 7.23 1.22
N ASP A 165 8.13 6.58 1.91
CA ASP A 165 8.62 7.06 3.19
C ASP A 165 10.12 7.31 3.09
N LEU A 166 10.49 8.55 2.82
CA LEU A 166 11.89 8.92 2.65
C LEU A 166 12.67 8.81 3.96
N ALA A 167 12.00 9.10 5.07
CA ALA A 167 12.66 9.02 6.38
C ALA A 167 13.04 7.60 6.75
N ALA A 168 12.18 6.64 6.43
CA ALA A 168 12.46 5.23 6.67
C ALA A 168 13.28 4.59 5.55
N GLY A 169 13.43 5.27 4.43
CA GLY A 169 14.17 4.76 3.29
C GLY A 169 13.47 3.65 2.54
N ARG A 170 12.13 3.70 2.45
CA ARG A 170 11.37 2.63 1.81
C ARG A 170 10.18 3.15 1.01
N ILE A 171 9.75 2.30 0.08
CA ILE A 171 8.55 2.49 -0.73
C ILE A 171 7.66 1.29 -0.50
N ILE A 172 6.35 1.53 -0.41
CA ILE A 172 5.37 0.45 -0.43
C ILE A 172 4.75 0.44 -1.82
N ALA A 173 4.86 -0.69 -2.49
CA ALA A 173 4.37 -0.84 -3.85
C ALA A 173 3.27 -1.88 -3.93
N ASP A 174 2.34 -1.66 -4.85
CA ASP A 174 1.29 -2.62 -5.20
C ASP A 174 1.39 -2.83 -6.71
N PRO A 175 2.38 -3.62 -7.16
CA PRO A 175 2.62 -3.75 -8.59
C PRO A 175 1.47 -4.43 -9.30
N PRO A 176 1.15 -4.00 -10.53
CA PRO A 176 0.15 -4.69 -11.33
C PRO A 176 0.53 -6.15 -11.59
N ASP A 177 -0.48 -6.97 -11.84
CA ASP A 177 -0.26 -8.37 -12.13
C ASP A 177 0.65 -8.53 -13.36
N GLY A 178 1.57 -9.47 -13.30
CA GLY A 178 2.46 -9.79 -14.38
C GLY A 178 3.78 -9.01 -14.40
N ILE A 179 3.92 -8.00 -13.55
CA ILE A 179 5.18 -7.25 -13.48
C ILE A 179 6.24 -8.03 -12.69
N LEU A 180 5.84 -8.63 -11.58
CA LEU A 180 6.75 -9.41 -10.76
C LEU A 180 6.70 -10.88 -11.17
N PRO A 181 7.83 -11.60 -11.12
CA PRO A 181 7.80 -13.04 -11.34
C PRO A 181 7.00 -13.72 -10.23
N ASP A 182 6.40 -14.84 -10.55
CA ASP A 182 5.64 -15.60 -9.56
C ASP A 182 6.58 -16.16 -8.49
N ALA A 183 6.09 -16.20 -7.27
CA ALA A 183 6.90 -16.66 -6.14
C ALA A 183 7.31 -18.12 -6.28
N ASP A 184 6.59 -18.88 -7.10
CA ASP A 184 6.87 -20.29 -7.32
C ASP A 184 8.03 -20.53 -8.31
N GLU A 185 8.48 -19.48 -8.97
CA GLU A 185 9.60 -19.57 -9.90
C GLU A 185 10.86 -19.06 -9.24
N SER A 186 11.33 -19.79 -8.30
CA SER A 186 12.59 -19.46 -7.65
C SER A 186 13.74 -20.29 -8.19
#